data_c8806c2efe5fc1cb8403ec6499cf074a
#
_entry.id   c8806c2efe5fc1cb8403ec6499cf074a
#
_cell.length_a   1.000
_cell.length_b   1.000
_cell.length_c   1.000
_cell.angle_alpha   90.00
_cell.angle_beta   90.00
_cell.angle_gamma   90.00
#
_symmetry.space_group_name_H-M   'P 1'
#
loop_
_entity.id
_entity.type
_entity.pdbx_description
1 polymer ?
#
loop_
_entity_poly.entity_id
_entity_poly.type
_entity_poly.pdbx_seq_one_letter_code
_entity_poly.pdbx_strand_id
1 'polypeptide(L)'
;MSDPTSALGGEEFVAALRGLSHRYWGTHPFHHRMHAGELSEHELRVWAANRWYYQSVLPRKDAAIIANCPVPAVRRVWLDRIVYHDGSTDRGGESGRERWLRLCEAVGLTREEVLDERYVVPGVRFAVDAYVTFARTRPWVEAVASGLTELFSGHLMRRRVGDLLAAYDWIRPADLAYFTNRIDAVSGEGKSTVDIVVRYCVTRAEQDRAIAALSFKCDVLWSMLDAIERAVAKE
;
A
#
# COMPACT_ATOMS: atom_id res chain seq x y z
N MET A 1 24.88 10.99 -26.26
CA MET A 1 23.58 10.29 -26.13
C MET A 1 23.90 8.91 -25.57
N SER A 2 23.40 8.61 -24.36
CA SER A 2 23.60 7.27 -23.75
C SER A 2 22.88 6.23 -24.59
N ASP A 3 23.51 5.06 -24.78
CA ASP A 3 22.88 3.92 -25.44
C ASP A 3 21.58 3.55 -24.66
N PRO A 4 20.41 3.55 -25.32
CA PRO A 4 19.13 3.24 -24.66
C PRO A 4 19.06 1.81 -24.09
N THR A 5 20.03 0.95 -24.46
CA THR A 5 20.13 -0.42 -23.95
C THR A 5 21.04 -0.53 -22.73
N SER A 6 21.83 0.51 -22.41
CA SER A 6 22.72 0.48 -21.26
C SER A 6 21.91 0.61 -19.94
N ALA A 7 22.38 -0.08 -18.90
CA ALA A 7 21.78 0.05 -17.58
C ALA A 7 21.90 1.49 -17.07
N LEU A 8 20.84 1.97 -16.40
CA LEU A 8 20.84 3.25 -15.71
C LEU A 8 21.80 3.19 -14.51
N GLY A 9 22.49 4.30 -14.25
CA GLY A 9 23.18 4.48 -12.98
C GLY A 9 22.21 4.41 -11.80
N GLY A 10 22.71 4.09 -10.60
CA GLY A 10 21.84 3.91 -9.42
C GLY A 10 20.96 5.13 -9.13
N GLU A 11 21.49 6.34 -9.24
CA GLU A 11 20.74 7.59 -9.02
C GLU A 11 19.69 7.82 -10.14
N GLU A 12 20.03 7.54 -11.40
CA GLU A 12 19.11 7.66 -12.53
C GLU A 12 17.96 6.65 -12.40
N PHE A 13 18.27 5.42 -11.97
CA PHE A 13 17.25 4.39 -11.77
C PHE A 13 16.29 4.78 -10.64
N VAL A 14 16.81 5.27 -9.49
CA VAL A 14 15.97 5.78 -8.40
C VAL A 14 15.14 6.99 -8.86
N ALA A 15 15.71 7.88 -9.67
CA ALA A 15 14.97 9.01 -10.24
C ALA A 15 13.83 8.54 -11.15
N ALA A 16 14.06 7.52 -11.99
CA ALA A 16 13.01 6.91 -12.82
C ALA A 16 11.89 6.29 -11.99
N LEU A 17 12.21 5.57 -10.90
CA LEU A 17 11.22 5.02 -9.98
C LEU A 17 10.41 6.15 -9.30
N ARG A 18 11.07 7.20 -8.83
CA ARG A 18 10.41 8.38 -8.22
C ARG A 18 9.54 9.15 -9.22
N GLY A 19 9.91 9.16 -10.49
CA GLY A 19 9.14 9.76 -11.57
C GLY A 19 7.71 9.20 -11.70
N LEU A 20 7.44 8.00 -11.17
CA LEU A 20 6.10 7.41 -11.14
C LEU A 20 5.17 7.98 -10.06
N SER A 21 5.62 8.94 -9.26
CA SER A 21 4.81 9.55 -8.18
C SER A 21 3.48 10.12 -8.69
N HIS A 22 3.43 10.63 -9.92
CA HIS A 22 2.21 11.14 -10.54
C HIS A 22 1.15 10.06 -10.81
N ARG A 23 1.54 8.79 -10.87
CA ARG A 23 0.63 7.64 -11.01
C ARG A 23 0.10 7.12 -9.67
N TYR A 24 0.67 7.59 -8.58
CA TYR A 24 0.24 7.15 -7.26
C TYR A 24 -1.13 7.73 -6.90
N TRP A 25 -1.97 6.95 -6.29
CA TRP A 25 -3.37 7.27 -5.97
C TRP A 25 -3.60 8.52 -5.10
N GLY A 26 -2.54 9.19 -4.66
CA GLY A 26 -2.65 10.46 -3.93
C GLY A 26 -3.37 11.56 -4.71
N THR A 27 -3.36 11.47 -6.04
CA THR A 27 -4.03 12.40 -6.96
C THR A 27 -5.40 11.89 -7.45
N HIS A 28 -5.89 10.76 -6.93
CA HIS A 28 -7.20 10.22 -7.29
C HIS A 28 -8.33 11.15 -6.80
N PRO A 29 -9.40 11.38 -7.60
CA PRO A 29 -10.53 12.25 -7.20
C PRO A 29 -11.13 11.89 -5.83
N PHE A 30 -11.32 10.61 -5.54
CA PHE A 30 -11.80 10.14 -4.23
C PHE A 30 -10.91 10.63 -3.07
N HIS A 31 -9.58 10.59 -3.23
CA HIS A 31 -8.67 11.11 -2.21
C HIS A 31 -8.70 12.64 -2.11
N HIS A 32 -8.90 13.36 -3.22
CA HIS A 32 -9.10 14.80 -3.16
C HIS A 32 -10.33 15.16 -2.34
N ARG A 33 -11.47 14.52 -2.59
CA ARG A 33 -12.69 14.68 -1.81
C ARG A 33 -12.50 14.34 -0.33
N MET A 34 -11.80 13.22 -0.05
CA MET A 34 -11.46 12.83 1.33
C MET A 34 -10.66 13.91 2.07
N HIS A 35 -9.64 14.46 1.42
CA HIS A 35 -8.79 15.50 2.00
C HIS A 35 -9.49 16.86 2.12
N ALA A 36 -10.50 17.12 1.31
CA ALA A 36 -11.33 18.33 1.36
C ALA A 36 -12.49 18.24 2.37
N GLY A 37 -12.70 17.07 3.03
CA GLY A 37 -13.84 16.86 3.92
C GLY A 37 -15.17 16.69 3.21
N GLU A 38 -15.15 16.33 1.94
CA GLU A 38 -16.34 16.24 1.08
C GLU A 38 -16.96 14.83 1.04
N LEU A 39 -16.33 13.85 1.72
CA LEU A 39 -16.92 12.51 1.84
C LEU A 39 -17.92 12.46 2.99
N SER A 40 -19.07 11.85 2.74
CA SER A 40 -20.04 11.51 3.77
C SER A 40 -19.50 10.40 4.70
N GLU A 41 -20.12 10.23 5.87
CA GLU A 41 -19.82 9.10 6.76
C GLU A 41 -19.97 7.75 6.06
N HIS A 42 -20.99 7.61 5.20
CA HIS A 42 -21.23 6.41 4.42
C HIS A 42 -20.06 6.13 3.46
N GLU A 43 -19.60 7.12 2.71
CA GLU A 43 -18.47 6.98 1.78
C GLU A 43 -17.17 6.59 2.52
N LEU A 44 -16.95 7.15 3.73
CA LEU A 44 -15.82 6.77 4.57
C LEU A 44 -15.93 5.34 5.10
N ARG A 45 -17.14 4.87 5.46
CA ARG A 45 -17.40 3.46 5.82
C ARG A 45 -17.08 2.52 4.68
N VAL A 46 -17.62 2.79 3.48
CA VAL A 46 -17.35 1.99 2.29
C VAL A 46 -15.86 1.94 1.98
N TRP A 47 -15.18 3.07 2.03
CA TRP A 47 -13.73 3.13 1.84
C TRP A 47 -12.98 2.30 2.90
N ALA A 48 -13.30 2.44 4.18
CA ALA A 48 -12.62 1.73 5.26
C ALA A 48 -12.80 0.21 5.14
N ALA A 49 -14.03 -0.26 4.86
CA ALA A 49 -14.35 -1.68 4.68
C ALA A 49 -13.62 -2.28 3.47
N ASN A 50 -13.59 -1.58 2.35
CA ASN A 50 -12.90 -2.06 1.15
C ASN A 50 -11.38 -2.05 1.32
N ARG A 51 -10.85 -1.05 2.01
CA ARG A 51 -9.42 -0.94 2.30
C ARG A 51 -8.96 -1.99 3.32
N TRP A 52 -9.87 -2.51 4.17
CA TRP A 52 -9.61 -3.67 5.03
C TRP A 52 -9.14 -4.87 4.22
N TYR A 53 -9.82 -5.22 3.13
CA TYR A 53 -9.44 -6.34 2.30
C TYR A 53 -7.98 -6.24 1.82
N TYR A 54 -7.57 -5.06 1.38
CA TYR A 54 -6.17 -4.83 1.03
C TYR A 54 -5.23 -5.05 2.23
N GLN A 55 -5.57 -4.54 3.42
CA GLN A 55 -4.73 -4.70 4.62
C GLN A 55 -4.63 -6.17 5.05
N SER A 56 -5.73 -6.91 5.00
CA SER A 56 -5.78 -8.32 5.40
C SER A 56 -4.97 -9.23 4.46
N VAL A 57 -4.77 -8.80 3.22
CA VAL A 57 -4.09 -9.60 2.18
C VAL A 57 -2.59 -9.27 2.05
N LEU A 58 -2.13 -8.12 2.56
CA LEU A 58 -0.71 -7.73 2.49
C LEU A 58 0.26 -8.80 3.05
N PRO A 59 0.01 -9.45 4.19
CA PRO A 59 0.89 -10.51 4.69
C PRO A 59 1.00 -11.70 3.72
N ARG A 60 -0.08 -12.04 3.01
CA ARG A 60 -0.08 -13.12 2.00
C ARG A 60 0.79 -12.75 0.80
N LYS A 61 0.74 -11.51 0.36
CA LYS A 61 1.61 -10.97 -0.69
C LYS A 61 3.08 -10.99 -0.23
N ASP A 62 3.37 -10.58 1.02
CA ASP A 62 4.73 -10.58 1.56
C ASP A 62 5.27 -12.01 1.75
N ALA A 63 4.44 -12.94 2.17
CA ALA A 63 4.78 -14.37 2.24
C ALA A 63 5.12 -14.94 0.84
N ALA A 64 4.43 -14.51 -0.21
CA ALA A 64 4.74 -14.92 -1.58
C ALA A 64 6.14 -14.42 -2.03
N ILE A 65 6.51 -13.18 -1.66
CA ILE A 65 7.86 -12.66 -1.91
C ILE A 65 8.91 -13.49 -1.17
N ILE A 66 8.66 -13.82 0.11
CA ILE A 66 9.57 -14.67 0.91
C ILE A 66 9.74 -16.03 0.27
N ALA A 67 8.65 -16.67 -0.18
CA ALA A 67 8.68 -18.01 -0.79
C ALA A 67 9.51 -18.03 -2.08
N ASN A 68 9.46 -16.96 -2.87
CA ASN A 68 10.16 -16.87 -4.15
C ASN A 68 11.59 -16.32 -4.04
N CYS A 69 11.94 -15.67 -2.93
CA CYS A 69 13.24 -14.99 -2.77
C CYS A 69 14.32 -15.96 -2.26
N PRO A 70 15.41 -16.20 -2.99
CA PRO A 70 16.51 -17.07 -2.54
C PRO A 70 17.42 -16.40 -1.50
N VAL A 71 17.30 -15.07 -1.27
CA VAL A 71 18.24 -14.28 -0.46
C VAL A 71 17.77 -14.18 0.99
N PRO A 72 18.45 -14.84 1.96
CA PRO A 72 18.00 -14.82 3.36
C PRO A 72 17.89 -13.43 3.98
N ALA A 73 18.80 -12.51 3.62
CA ALA A 73 18.79 -11.15 4.13
C ALA A 73 17.54 -10.38 3.70
N VAL A 74 17.10 -10.58 2.45
CA VAL A 74 15.86 -9.99 1.94
C VAL A 74 14.64 -10.61 2.62
N ARG A 75 14.60 -11.94 2.78
CA ARG A 75 13.48 -12.60 3.47
C ARG A 75 13.27 -12.09 4.89
N ARG A 76 14.35 -11.79 5.64
CA ARG A 76 14.22 -11.20 6.98
C ARG A 76 13.49 -9.87 6.99
N VAL A 77 13.80 -8.98 6.05
CA VAL A 77 13.09 -7.70 5.92
C VAL A 77 11.58 -7.91 5.68
N TRP A 78 11.21 -8.90 4.85
CA TRP A 78 9.80 -9.20 4.57
C TRP A 78 9.10 -9.91 5.74
N LEU A 79 9.80 -10.66 6.56
CA LEU A 79 9.25 -11.23 7.81
C LEU A 79 8.81 -10.12 8.77
N ASP A 80 9.62 -9.08 8.95
CA ASP A 80 9.26 -7.94 9.80
C ASP A 80 7.99 -7.21 9.32
N ARG A 81 7.75 -7.17 8.00
CA ARG A 81 6.52 -6.61 7.42
C ARG A 81 5.29 -7.47 7.73
N ILE A 82 5.42 -8.80 7.69
CA ILE A 82 4.34 -9.72 8.09
C ILE A 82 4.03 -9.52 9.58
N VAL A 83 5.06 -9.48 10.42
CA VAL A 83 4.91 -9.24 11.86
C VAL A 83 4.24 -7.89 12.14
N TYR A 84 4.57 -6.85 11.39
CA TYR A 84 3.90 -5.56 11.51
C TYR A 84 2.39 -5.66 11.24
N HIS A 85 2.00 -6.37 10.19
CA HIS A 85 0.59 -6.46 9.78
C HIS A 85 -0.21 -7.44 10.64
N ASP A 86 0.30 -8.65 10.90
CA ASP A 86 -0.42 -9.71 11.60
C ASP A 86 -0.20 -9.68 13.11
N GLY A 87 0.84 -9.02 13.57
CA GLY A 87 1.24 -9.01 14.97
C GLY A 87 2.25 -10.10 15.30
N SER A 88 2.69 -10.12 16.55
CA SER A 88 3.60 -11.12 17.12
C SER A 88 3.19 -11.44 18.54
N THR A 89 3.23 -12.71 18.92
CA THR A 89 3.02 -13.15 20.29
C THR A 89 4.12 -12.67 21.23
N ASP A 90 5.33 -12.48 20.73
CA ASP A 90 6.53 -12.25 21.54
C ASP A 90 6.94 -10.78 21.64
N ARG A 91 6.57 -9.96 20.63
CA ARG A 91 7.01 -8.56 20.56
C ARG A 91 6.06 -7.57 21.23
N GLY A 92 4.87 -8.02 21.59
CA GLY A 92 3.82 -7.14 22.13
C GLY A 92 3.37 -6.06 21.14
N GLY A 93 2.40 -5.26 21.55
CA GLY A 93 1.87 -4.17 20.73
C GLY A 93 0.78 -4.62 19.74
N GLU A 94 0.07 -3.64 19.25
CA GLU A 94 -1.07 -3.85 18.36
C GLU A 94 -0.62 -3.98 16.91
N SER A 95 -1.18 -4.95 16.18
CA SER A 95 -0.88 -5.18 14.76
C SER A 95 -1.42 -4.07 13.86
N GLY A 96 -0.86 -3.96 12.66
CA GLY A 96 -1.37 -3.01 11.64
C GLY A 96 -2.82 -3.29 11.26
N ARG A 97 -3.22 -4.59 11.22
CA ARG A 97 -4.60 -5.01 10.97
C ARG A 97 -5.54 -4.58 12.09
N GLU A 98 -5.13 -4.74 13.34
CA GLU A 98 -5.94 -4.34 14.50
C GLU A 98 -6.17 -2.82 14.52
N ARG A 99 -5.12 -2.03 14.24
CA ARG A 99 -5.27 -0.57 14.09
C ARG A 99 -6.21 -0.18 12.96
N TRP A 100 -6.24 -0.95 11.87
CA TRP A 100 -7.20 -0.71 10.79
C TRP A 100 -8.62 -1.07 11.21
N LEU A 101 -8.84 -2.15 11.95
CA LEU A 101 -10.15 -2.51 12.51
C LEU A 101 -10.69 -1.40 13.41
N ARG A 102 -9.85 -0.81 14.25
CA ARG A 102 -10.28 0.36 15.06
C ARG A 102 -10.73 1.54 14.21
N LEU A 103 -10.04 1.81 13.10
CA LEU A 103 -10.51 2.85 12.17
C LEU A 103 -11.87 2.49 11.57
N CYS A 104 -12.09 1.22 11.21
CA CYS A 104 -13.39 0.76 10.73
C CYS A 104 -14.50 0.94 11.78
N GLU A 105 -14.21 0.60 13.04
CA GLU A 105 -15.13 0.81 14.15
C GLU A 105 -15.42 2.31 14.38
N ALA A 106 -14.41 3.16 14.27
CA ALA A 106 -14.55 4.61 14.43
C ALA A 106 -15.44 5.24 13.34
N VAL A 107 -15.45 4.69 12.12
CA VAL A 107 -16.35 5.15 11.05
C VAL A 107 -17.72 4.45 11.10
N GLY A 108 -18.03 3.71 12.17
CA GLY A 108 -19.36 3.14 12.44
C GLY A 108 -19.61 1.76 11.84
N LEU A 109 -18.56 1.00 11.53
CA LEU A 109 -18.66 -0.42 11.16
C LEU A 109 -18.50 -1.29 12.41
N THR A 110 -19.23 -2.40 12.47
CA THR A 110 -18.95 -3.43 13.48
C THR A 110 -17.76 -4.28 13.05
N ARG A 111 -17.05 -4.82 14.01
CA ARG A 111 -15.90 -5.71 13.75
C ARG A 111 -16.32 -6.94 12.92
N GLU A 112 -17.50 -7.50 13.20
CA GLU A 112 -18.05 -8.63 12.45
C GLU A 112 -18.24 -8.28 10.98
N GLU A 113 -18.86 -7.14 10.67
CA GLU A 113 -19.08 -6.68 9.29
C GLU A 113 -17.79 -6.49 8.51
N VAL A 114 -16.71 -6.09 9.18
CA VAL A 114 -15.40 -5.92 8.55
C VAL A 114 -14.73 -7.28 8.33
N LEU A 115 -14.80 -8.19 9.32
CA LEU A 115 -14.13 -9.48 9.25
C LEU A 115 -14.78 -10.46 8.26
N ASP A 116 -16.10 -10.39 8.07
CA ASP A 116 -16.81 -11.19 7.06
C ASP A 116 -16.76 -10.57 5.65
N GLU A 117 -16.13 -9.40 5.52
CA GLU A 117 -15.89 -8.72 4.25
C GLU A 117 -17.16 -8.43 3.42
N ARG A 118 -18.33 -8.31 4.07
CA ARG A 118 -19.64 -8.16 3.41
C ARG A 118 -19.75 -6.92 2.50
N TYR A 119 -18.98 -5.88 2.78
CA TYR A 119 -18.97 -4.64 2.01
C TYR A 119 -17.82 -4.54 1.00
N VAL A 120 -17.01 -5.60 0.87
CA VAL A 120 -15.89 -5.59 -0.09
C VAL A 120 -16.42 -5.83 -1.49
N VAL A 121 -16.30 -4.80 -2.33
CA VAL A 121 -16.82 -4.85 -3.70
C VAL A 121 -15.94 -5.70 -4.63
N PRO A 122 -16.52 -6.34 -5.67
CA PRO A 122 -15.77 -7.24 -6.56
C PRO A 122 -14.56 -6.60 -7.23
N GLY A 123 -14.63 -5.31 -7.61
CA GLY A 123 -13.51 -4.61 -8.24
C GLY A 123 -12.30 -4.45 -7.31
N VAL A 124 -12.53 -4.26 -6.00
CA VAL A 124 -11.47 -4.22 -5.00
C VAL A 124 -10.84 -5.60 -4.83
N ARG A 125 -11.64 -6.68 -4.73
CA ARG A 125 -11.13 -8.05 -4.68
C ARG A 125 -10.25 -8.35 -5.88
N PHE A 126 -10.76 -8.06 -7.08
CA PHE A 126 -10.02 -8.28 -8.32
C PHE A 126 -8.65 -7.57 -8.32
N ALA A 127 -8.61 -6.28 -7.98
CA ALA A 127 -7.38 -5.51 -7.96
C ALA A 127 -6.38 -6.03 -6.92
N VAL A 128 -6.84 -6.36 -5.70
CA VAL A 128 -5.99 -6.87 -4.62
C VAL A 128 -5.47 -8.27 -4.92
N ASP A 129 -6.32 -9.16 -5.44
CA ASP A 129 -5.94 -10.53 -5.79
C ASP A 129 -4.96 -10.55 -6.98
N ALA A 130 -5.11 -9.62 -7.93
CA ALA A 130 -4.13 -9.41 -8.99
C ALA A 130 -2.75 -9.04 -8.43
N TYR A 131 -2.70 -8.23 -7.37
CA TYR A 131 -1.44 -7.89 -6.70
C TYR A 131 -0.78 -9.09 -6.01
N VAL A 132 -1.56 -9.91 -5.31
CA VAL A 132 -1.04 -11.17 -4.73
C VAL A 132 -0.55 -12.12 -5.80
N THR A 133 -1.32 -12.27 -6.88
CA THR A 133 -0.96 -13.12 -8.02
C THR A 133 0.34 -12.63 -8.66
N PHE A 134 0.50 -11.32 -8.83
CA PHE A 134 1.75 -10.73 -9.31
C PHE A 134 2.93 -11.13 -8.42
N ALA A 135 2.82 -10.99 -7.10
CA ALA A 135 3.88 -11.36 -6.17
C ALA A 135 4.20 -12.86 -6.17
N ARG A 136 3.23 -13.70 -6.46
CA ARG A 136 3.40 -15.17 -6.53
C ARG A 136 4.04 -15.67 -7.82
N THR A 137 3.80 -14.97 -8.93
CA THR A 137 4.14 -15.47 -10.28
C THR A 137 5.29 -14.71 -10.95
N ARG A 138 5.63 -13.52 -10.45
CA ARG A 138 6.73 -12.73 -11.00
C ARG A 138 8.05 -13.02 -10.26
N PRO A 139 9.20 -12.74 -10.88
CA PRO A 139 10.48 -12.77 -10.19
C PRO A 139 10.41 -11.97 -8.89
N TRP A 140 11.02 -12.52 -7.84
CA TRP A 140 10.94 -11.94 -6.48
C TRP A 140 11.34 -10.46 -6.42
N VAL A 141 12.33 -10.05 -7.22
CA VAL A 141 12.81 -8.65 -7.24
C VAL A 141 11.77 -7.71 -7.85
N GLU A 142 10.99 -8.17 -8.85
CA GLU A 142 9.87 -7.41 -9.42
C GLU A 142 8.74 -7.28 -8.37
N ALA A 143 8.46 -8.36 -7.65
CA ALA A 143 7.49 -8.34 -6.55
C ALA A 143 7.93 -7.39 -5.42
N VAL A 144 9.24 -7.33 -5.11
CA VAL A 144 9.82 -6.34 -4.19
C VAL A 144 9.65 -4.92 -4.74
N ALA A 145 9.98 -4.69 -6.01
CA ALA A 145 9.88 -3.37 -6.64
C ALA A 145 8.45 -2.82 -6.65
N SER A 146 7.43 -3.69 -6.76
CA SER A 146 6.03 -3.29 -6.64
C SER A 146 5.69 -2.67 -5.27
N GLY A 147 6.47 -2.94 -4.23
CA GLY A 147 6.33 -2.32 -2.91
C GLY A 147 6.84 -0.88 -2.82
N LEU A 148 7.57 -0.37 -3.82
CA LEU A 148 8.20 0.95 -3.81
C LEU A 148 7.22 2.14 -3.78
N THR A 149 5.91 1.91 -3.78
CA THR A 149 4.92 2.97 -3.47
C THR A 149 5.15 3.61 -2.10
N GLU A 150 5.96 3.00 -1.25
CA GLU A 150 6.44 3.57 0.02
C GLU A 150 7.25 4.86 -0.18
N LEU A 151 7.91 5.02 -1.34
CA LEU A 151 8.58 6.27 -1.73
C LEU A 151 7.64 7.48 -1.76
N PHE A 152 6.34 7.26 -1.95
CA PHE A 152 5.32 8.30 -2.12
C PHE A 152 4.40 8.42 -0.90
N SER A 153 4.29 7.36 -0.10
CA SER A 153 3.20 7.22 0.89
C SER A 153 3.41 8.06 2.15
N GLY A 154 4.64 8.30 2.59
CA GLY A 154 4.91 8.97 3.87
C GLY A 154 4.35 10.38 3.96
N HIS A 155 4.50 11.19 2.90
CA HIS A 155 3.92 12.53 2.84
C HIS A 155 2.38 12.48 2.81
N LEU A 156 1.82 11.58 1.98
CA LEU A 156 0.38 11.41 1.87
C LEU A 156 -0.26 10.97 3.20
N MET A 157 0.41 10.11 3.96
CA MET A 157 -0.11 9.67 5.26
C MET A 157 -0.13 10.82 6.29
N ARG A 158 0.93 11.63 6.37
CA ARG A 158 0.95 12.81 7.24
C ARG A 158 -0.16 13.79 6.88
N ARG A 159 -0.29 14.11 5.60
CA ARG A 159 -1.36 14.96 5.09
C ARG A 159 -2.73 14.38 5.46
N ARG A 160 -2.96 13.10 5.24
CA ARG A 160 -4.24 12.43 5.54
C ARG A 160 -4.63 12.54 7.00
N VAL A 161 -3.70 12.33 7.93
CA VAL A 161 -3.98 12.48 9.37
C VAL A 161 -4.42 13.91 9.68
N GLY A 162 -3.69 14.93 9.19
CA GLY A 162 -4.04 16.32 9.40
C GLY A 162 -5.40 16.70 8.81
N ASP A 163 -5.63 16.32 7.55
CA ASP A 163 -6.86 16.70 6.84
C ASP A 163 -8.09 15.97 7.41
N LEU A 164 -7.99 14.69 7.78
CA LEU A 164 -9.11 13.96 8.39
C LEU A 164 -9.49 14.54 9.76
N LEU A 165 -8.51 14.91 10.58
CA LEU A 165 -8.78 15.52 11.88
C LEU A 165 -9.35 16.95 11.76
N ALA A 166 -9.01 17.66 10.69
CA ALA A 166 -9.53 19.00 10.47
C ALA A 166 -10.93 19.04 9.85
N ALA A 167 -11.25 18.01 9.04
CA ALA A 167 -12.47 18.00 8.25
C ALA A 167 -13.61 17.16 8.86
N TYR A 168 -13.30 16.20 9.72
CA TYR A 168 -14.27 15.25 10.29
C TYR A 168 -14.16 15.30 11.83
N ASP A 169 -14.99 16.09 12.47
CA ASP A 169 -14.97 16.38 13.92
C ASP A 169 -15.26 15.16 14.80
N TRP A 170 -15.89 14.13 14.23
CA TRP A 170 -16.17 12.85 14.88
C TRP A 170 -15.00 11.85 14.83
N ILE A 171 -13.93 12.12 14.03
CA ILE A 171 -12.71 11.31 13.99
C ILE A 171 -11.72 11.80 15.05
N ARG A 172 -11.28 10.90 15.94
CA ARG A 172 -10.32 11.23 17.00
C ARG A 172 -8.89 10.86 16.58
N PRO A 173 -7.84 11.48 17.12
CA PRO A 173 -6.45 11.11 16.86
C PRO A 173 -6.14 9.62 17.07
N ALA A 174 -6.74 8.99 18.10
CA ALA A 174 -6.56 7.58 18.40
C ALA A 174 -7.10 6.66 17.29
N ASP A 175 -8.14 7.07 16.57
CA ASP A 175 -8.76 6.33 15.50
C ASP A 175 -7.86 6.25 14.24
N LEU A 176 -6.91 7.18 14.13
CA LEU A 176 -5.92 7.25 13.04
C LEU A 176 -4.58 6.59 13.38
N ALA A 177 -4.53 5.77 14.43
CA ALA A 177 -3.32 5.08 14.88
C ALA A 177 -2.63 4.25 13.79
N TYR A 178 -3.39 3.69 12.84
CA TYR A 178 -2.82 3.01 11.68
C TYR A 178 -1.90 3.94 10.88
N PHE A 179 -2.35 5.15 10.57
CA PHE A 179 -1.58 6.09 9.75
C PHE A 179 -0.39 6.66 10.50
N THR A 180 -0.57 7.05 11.76
CA THR A 180 0.51 7.64 12.58
C THR A 180 1.65 6.65 12.78
N ASN A 181 1.34 5.39 13.12
CA ASN A 181 2.37 4.36 13.25
C ASN A 181 3.03 3.99 11.89
N ARG A 182 2.27 4.10 10.79
CA ARG A 182 2.82 3.78 9.47
C ARG A 182 3.78 4.85 8.95
N ILE A 183 3.64 6.11 9.36
CA ILE A 183 4.53 7.20 8.97
C ILE A 183 5.99 6.87 9.31
N ASP A 184 6.23 6.39 10.53
CA ASP A 184 7.59 6.07 10.99
C ASP A 184 8.13 4.80 10.29
N ALA A 185 7.31 3.76 10.18
CA ALA A 185 7.68 2.50 9.53
C ALA A 185 8.05 2.68 8.05
N VAL A 186 7.27 3.46 7.29
CA VAL A 186 7.47 3.67 5.84
C VAL A 186 8.82 4.31 5.52
N SER A 187 9.32 5.20 6.37
CA SER A 187 10.61 5.87 6.13
C SER A 187 11.79 4.89 6.11
N GLY A 188 11.78 3.89 6.99
CA GLY A 188 12.80 2.84 7.02
C GLY A 188 12.60 1.78 5.93
N GLU A 189 11.37 1.33 5.74
CA GLU A 189 11.02 0.30 4.75
C GLU A 189 11.30 0.77 3.31
N GLY A 190 10.95 2.01 2.97
CA GLY A 190 11.17 2.57 1.64
C GLY A 190 12.65 2.60 1.27
N LYS A 191 13.53 2.99 2.20
CA LYS A 191 14.98 3.00 1.98
C LYS A 191 15.51 1.59 1.74
N SER A 192 15.19 0.64 2.60
CA SER A 192 15.66 -0.75 2.47
C SER A 192 15.13 -1.42 1.19
N THR A 193 13.90 -1.12 0.77
CA THR A 193 13.32 -1.65 -0.47
C THR A 193 14.03 -1.08 -1.71
N VAL A 194 14.34 0.23 -1.72
CA VAL A 194 15.13 0.85 -2.80
C VAL A 194 16.51 0.21 -2.90
N ASP A 195 17.23 0.06 -1.79
CA ASP A 195 18.57 -0.52 -1.76
C ASP A 195 18.58 -1.95 -2.32
N ILE A 196 17.56 -2.74 -1.99
CA ILE A 196 17.39 -4.09 -2.55
C ILE A 196 17.17 -4.03 -4.07
N VAL A 197 16.25 -3.20 -4.54
CA VAL A 197 15.94 -3.12 -5.98
C VAL A 197 17.12 -2.62 -6.78
N VAL A 198 17.84 -1.59 -6.32
CA VAL A 198 19.05 -1.08 -6.99
C VAL A 198 20.13 -2.15 -7.02
N ARG A 199 20.32 -2.90 -5.94
CA ARG A 199 21.34 -3.95 -5.85
C ARG A 199 21.10 -5.12 -6.79
N TYR A 200 19.85 -5.50 -7.02
CA TYR A 200 19.50 -6.73 -7.74
C TYR A 200 18.95 -6.49 -9.15
N CYS A 201 18.72 -5.24 -9.56
CA CYS A 201 18.35 -4.86 -10.92
C CYS A 201 19.56 -4.19 -11.60
N VAL A 202 20.50 -5.00 -12.09
CA VAL A 202 21.80 -4.53 -12.62
C VAL A 202 21.80 -4.35 -14.13
N THR A 203 20.85 -4.94 -14.84
CA THR A 203 20.69 -4.76 -16.29
C THR A 203 19.55 -3.80 -16.60
N ARG A 204 19.58 -3.16 -17.77
CA ARG A 204 18.49 -2.29 -18.23
C ARG A 204 17.14 -3.03 -18.24
N ALA A 205 17.13 -4.24 -18.74
CA ALA A 205 15.91 -5.06 -18.80
C ALA A 205 15.31 -5.36 -17.40
N GLU A 206 16.15 -5.57 -16.37
CA GLU A 206 15.69 -5.74 -14.99
C GLU A 206 15.16 -4.45 -14.41
N GLN A 207 15.83 -3.33 -14.67
CA GLN A 207 15.39 -2.00 -14.25
C GLN A 207 14.04 -1.62 -14.86
N ASP A 208 13.86 -1.86 -16.16
CA ASP A 208 12.59 -1.61 -16.85
C ASP A 208 11.45 -2.48 -16.28
N ARG A 209 11.71 -3.75 -15.94
CA ARG A 209 10.73 -4.61 -15.27
C ARG A 209 10.39 -4.14 -13.85
N ALA A 210 11.37 -3.64 -13.11
CA ALA A 210 11.13 -3.06 -11.78
C ALA A 210 10.28 -1.78 -11.86
N ILE A 211 10.54 -0.90 -12.84
CA ILE A 211 9.71 0.28 -13.11
C ILE A 211 8.29 -0.13 -13.50
N ALA A 212 8.14 -1.12 -14.37
CA ALA A 212 6.83 -1.66 -14.75
C ALA A 212 6.08 -2.29 -13.56
N ALA A 213 6.78 -2.97 -12.65
CA ALA A 213 6.20 -3.54 -11.44
C ALA A 213 5.66 -2.47 -10.48
N LEU A 214 6.39 -1.37 -10.30
CA LEU A 214 5.92 -0.23 -9.51
C LEU A 214 4.72 0.45 -10.18
N SER A 215 4.77 0.62 -11.53
CA SER A 215 3.65 1.13 -12.32
C SER A 215 2.38 0.28 -12.14
N PHE A 216 2.51 -1.03 -12.30
CA PHE A 216 1.41 -1.99 -12.05
C PHE A 216 0.80 -1.81 -10.66
N LYS A 217 1.64 -1.63 -9.64
CA LYS A 217 1.12 -1.39 -8.28
C LYS A 217 0.35 -0.08 -8.15
N CYS A 218 0.77 0.97 -8.84
CA CYS A 218 0.00 2.22 -8.90
C CYS A 218 -1.37 1.98 -9.55
N ASP A 219 -1.42 1.19 -10.63
CA ASP A 219 -2.67 0.83 -11.31
C ASP A 219 -3.61 0.01 -10.40
N VAL A 220 -3.07 -0.95 -9.63
CA VAL A 220 -3.85 -1.69 -8.61
C VAL A 220 -4.50 -0.75 -7.61
N LEU A 221 -3.74 0.20 -7.06
CA LEU A 221 -4.23 1.15 -6.07
C LEU A 221 -5.28 2.10 -6.66
N TRP A 222 -5.06 2.56 -7.87
CA TRP A 222 -6.01 3.41 -8.60
C TRP A 222 -7.32 2.69 -8.87
N SER A 223 -7.25 1.48 -9.42
CA SER A 223 -8.43 0.63 -9.72
C SER A 223 -9.24 0.30 -8.47
N MET A 224 -8.60 0.15 -7.32
CA MET A 224 -9.31 -0.01 -6.04
C MET A 224 -10.18 1.22 -5.73
N LEU A 225 -9.63 2.44 -5.88
CA LEU A 225 -10.38 3.67 -5.61
C LEU A 225 -11.48 3.90 -6.64
N ASP A 226 -11.24 3.61 -7.93
CA ASP A 226 -12.29 3.62 -8.96
C ASP A 226 -13.46 2.70 -8.61
N ALA A 227 -13.15 1.50 -8.06
CA ALA A 227 -14.18 0.55 -7.67
C ALA A 227 -14.98 1.05 -6.45
N ILE A 228 -14.32 1.67 -5.48
CA ILE A 228 -14.94 2.27 -4.30
C ILE A 228 -15.81 3.47 -4.71
N GLU A 229 -15.28 4.38 -5.53
CA GLU A 229 -16.02 5.56 -5.99
C GLU A 229 -17.30 5.18 -6.76
N ARG A 230 -17.21 4.15 -7.61
CA ARG A 230 -18.40 3.61 -8.31
C ARG A 230 -19.40 2.93 -7.36
N ALA A 231 -18.97 2.38 -6.26
CA ALA A 231 -19.86 1.78 -5.28
C ALA A 231 -20.66 2.85 -4.53
N VAL A 232 -20.01 3.91 -4.07
CA VAL A 232 -20.67 5.01 -3.34
C VAL A 232 -21.55 5.89 -4.23
N ALA A 233 -21.27 5.96 -5.55
CA ALA A 233 -22.09 6.74 -6.48
C ALA A 233 -23.42 6.07 -6.89
N LYS A 234 -23.66 4.80 -6.50
CA LYS A 234 -24.87 4.04 -6.85
C LYS A 234 -25.97 4.09 -5.79
N GLU A 235 -25.67 4.65 -4.64
CA GLU A 235 -26.59 4.86 -3.53
C GLU A 235 -27.03 6.31 -3.43
#